data_df05959d0db3ea2c130234806bcf2857
#
_entry.id   df05959d0db3ea2c130234806bcf2857
#
_cell.length_a   1.000
_cell.length_b   1.000
_cell.length_c   1.000
_cell.angle_alpha   90.00
_cell.angle_beta   90.00
_cell.angle_gamma   90.00
#
_symmetry.space_group_name_H-M   'P 1'
#
loop_
_entity.id
_entity.type
_entity.pdbx_description
1 polymer ?
#
loop_
_entity_poly.entity_id
_entity_poly.type
_entity_poly.pdbx_seq_one_letter_code
_entity_poly.pdbx_strand_id
1 'polypeptide(L)'
;EIRWHYQHLNDHWDLDHPFERILVDTVVAPDPSEVSWINPRLQPGEIRKVVTGIPGKTGVVYTLDRETGEFLWATPTVTQNVINGIDGATGVVSANSEVVFTQPGQQVFVCPTWNGGKDWEAGAYSPLTNTMYMPLRNTCARMMATTEFDRSRDNDPNESRADIYAIAYRHQIAPGTDNVGTVRAISAETGQTEWLYEQRAATMSLMTTGGGLLFGGDVNGRFRAFDQETGDILWEINLGSPVSGFPISFGVNGR
;
A
#
# COMPACT_ATOMS: atom_id res chain seq x y z
N GLU A 1 -8.35 26.72 3.01
CA GLU A 1 -9.71 26.20 3.04
C GLU A 1 -9.69 24.70 2.67
N ILE A 2 -10.28 23.83 3.55
CA ILE A 2 -10.47 22.40 3.24
C ILE A 2 -11.65 22.31 2.29
N ARG A 3 -11.46 21.65 1.13
CA ARG A 3 -12.51 21.44 0.14
C ARG A 3 -13.27 20.14 0.36
N TRP A 4 -12.52 19.07 0.69
CA TRP A 4 -13.05 17.75 1.01
C TRP A 4 -12.02 16.99 1.86
N HIS A 5 -12.45 15.89 2.45
CA HIS A 5 -11.59 14.94 3.14
C HIS A 5 -12.10 13.52 2.89
N TYR A 6 -11.24 12.54 3.08
CA TYR A 6 -11.58 11.11 3.00
C TYR A 6 -10.94 10.37 4.17
N GLN A 7 -11.74 9.58 4.86
CA GLN A 7 -11.30 8.75 5.97
C GLN A 7 -11.08 7.31 5.49
N HIS A 8 -9.83 6.85 5.47
CA HIS A 8 -9.49 5.50 5.01
C HIS A 8 -9.91 4.42 6.01
N LEU A 9 -9.27 4.39 7.17
CA LEU A 9 -9.55 3.46 8.27
C LEU A 9 -9.15 4.14 9.57
N ASN A 10 -9.87 3.85 10.65
CA ASN A 10 -9.40 4.24 11.97
C ASN A 10 -8.21 3.37 12.35
N ASP A 11 -7.14 4.02 12.79
CA ASP A 11 -5.95 3.33 13.23
C ASP A 11 -6.16 2.68 14.61
N HIS A 12 -5.76 1.42 14.74
CA HIS A 12 -5.86 0.65 15.97
C HIS A 12 -4.51 0.14 16.47
N TRP A 13 -3.51 0.04 15.58
CA TRP A 13 -2.20 -0.52 15.89
C TRP A 13 -1.13 -0.13 14.86
N ASP A 14 -1.10 1.12 14.45
CA ASP A 14 -0.13 1.64 13.48
C ASP A 14 -0.47 1.32 12.01
N LEU A 15 -1.77 1.42 11.66
CA LEU A 15 -2.28 1.29 10.29
C LEU A 15 -2.44 2.65 9.60
N ASP A 16 -1.52 3.54 9.86
CA ASP A 16 -1.51 4.90 9.34
C ASP A 16 -1.41 4.98 7.80
N HIS A 17 -1.84 6.13 7.25
CA HIS A 17 -1.99 6.37 5.83
C HIS A 17 -1.22 7.63 5.36
N PRO A 18 0.08 7.79 5.67
CA PRO A 18 0.85 9.00 5.34
C PRO A 18 1.60 8.93 4.01
N PHE A 19 1.46 7.82 3.25
CA PHE A 19 2.32 7.56 2.09
C PHE A 19 1.88 8.32 0.86
N GLU A 20 2.67 8.27 -0.20
CA GLU A 20 2.49 9.04 -1.42
C GLU A 20 1.16 8.77 -2.11
N ARG A 21 0.68 9.78 -2.81
CA ARG A 21 -0.48 9.75 -3.70
C ARG A 21 -0.04 10.13 -5.11
N ILE A 22 -0.62 9.47 -6.10
CA ILE A 22 -0.42 9.76 -7.51
C ILE A 22 -1.57 10.64 -7.99
N LEU A 23 -1.25 11.77 -8.59
CA LEU A 23 -2.21 12.68 -9.21
C LEU A 23 -2.12 12.49 -10.72
N VAL A 24 -3.20 12.03 -11.32
CA VAL A 24 -3.25 11.75 -12.76
C VAL A 24 -4.61 12.08 -13.35
N ASP A 25 -4.63 12.46 -14.62
CA ASP A 25 -5.84 12.58 -15.42
C ASP A 25 -5.92 11.31 -16.28
N THR A 26 -6.91 10.47 -16.03
CA THR A 26 -7.04 9.17 -16.71
C THR A 26 -8.48 8.83 -16.98
N VAL A 27 -8.70 7.95 -17.94
CA VAL A 27 -9.98 7.25 -18.08
C VAL A 27 -10.20 6.40 -16.82
N VAL A 28 -11.40 6.37 -16.31
CA VAL A 28 -11.77 5.55 -15.15
C VAL A 28 -12.79 4.50 -15.59
N ALA A 29 -12.35 3.26 -15.66
CA ALA A 29 -13.15 2.12 -16.08
C ALA A 29 -12.79 0.86 -15.26
N PRO A 30 -13.02 0.88 -13.91
CA PRO A 30 -12.62 -0.23 -13.05
C PRO A 30 -13.26 -1.54 -13.47
N ASP A 31 -12.45 -2.59 -13.55
CA ASP A 31 -12.91 -3.93 -13.91
C ASP A 31 -13.58 -4.60 -12.70
N PRO A 32 -14.90 -4.91 -12.77
CA PRO A 32 -15.59 -5.54 -11.66
C PRO A 32 -15.10 -6.95 -11.30
N SER A 33 -14.32 -7.60 -12.17
CA SER A 33 -13.73 -8.91 -11.86
C SER A 33 -12.47 -8.81 -10.99
N GLU A 34 -11.80 -7.64 -10.97
CA GLU A 34 -10.53 -7.40 -10.28
C GLU A 34 -10.68 -6.39 -9.12
N VAL A 35 -11.61 -5.44 -9.25
CA VAL A 35 -11.78 -4.35 -8.29
C VAL A 35 -12.91 -4.67 -7.31
N SER A 36 -12.60 -4.68 -6.02
CA SER A 36 -13.51 -5.13 -4.97
C SER A 36 -14.65 -4.16 -4.68
N TRP A 37 -14.39 -2.86 -4.72
CA TRP A 37 -15.36 -1.82 -4.35
C TRP A 37 -15.38 -0.73 -5.40
N ILE A 38 -16.53 -0.57 -6.05
CA ILE A 38 -16.73 0.38 -7.17
C ILE A 38 -17.92 1.27 -6.85
N ASN A 39 -17.81 2.57 -7.17
CA ASN A 39 -18.92 3.48 -7.06
C ASN A 39 -20.00 3.11 -8.11
N PRO A 40 -21.22 2.76 -7.68
CA PRO A 40 -22.27 2.33 -8.61
C PRO A 40 -22.78 3.44 -9.53
N ARG A 41 -22.41 4.71 -9.27
CA ARG A 41 -22.78 5.86 -10.11
C ARG A 41 -21.71 6.17 -11.16
N LEU A 42 -20.55 5.53 -11.07
CA LEU A 42 -19.47 5.75 -12.02
C LEU A 42 -19.91 5.39 -13.43
N GLN A 43 -19.64 6.28 -14.36
CA GLN A 43 -19.82 6.01 -15.79
C GLN A 43 -18.46 5.55 -16.34
N PRO A 44 -18.28 4.26 -16.65
CA PRO A 44 -17.01 3.76 -17.17
C PRO A 44 -16.62 4.48 -18.47
N GLY A 45 -15.34 4.83 -18.58
CA GLY A 45 -14.79 5.49 -19.75
C GLY A 45 -14.74 7.02 -19.68
N GLU A 46 -15.21 7.63 -18.59
CA GLU A 46 -15.00 9.06 -18.36
C GLU A 46 -13.55 9.37 -17.98
N ILE A 47 -13.01 10.44 -18.55
CA ILE A 47 -11.73 11.00 -18.10
C ILE A 47 -11.99 11.77 -16.80
N ARG A 48 -11.29 11.38 -15.74
CA ARG A 48 -11.38 12.02 -14.42
C ARG A 48 -10.00 12.48 -13.96
N LYS A 49 -9.97 13.53 -13.19
CA LYS A 49 -8.78 13.97 -12.46
C LYS A 49 -8.76 13.22 -11.14
N VAL A 50 -7.88 12.24 -11.02
CA VAL A 50 -7.89 11.36 -9.84
C VAL A 50 -6.69 11.59 -8.93
N VAL A 51 -6.90 11.27 -7.65
CA VAL A 51 -5.86 10.95 -6.69
C VAL A 51 -5.97 9.46 -6.40
N THR A 52 -4.89 8.72 -6.69
CA THR A 52 -4.87 7.26 -6.62
C THR A 52 -3.60 6.74 -5.97
N GLY A 53 -3.55 5.46 -5.65
CA GLY A 53 -2.42 4.76 -5.07
C GLY A 53 -2.74 4.04 -3.78
N ILE A 54 -1.70 3.52 -3.11
CA ILE A 54 -1.82 2.85 -1.82
C ILE A 54 -1.35 3.81 -0.72
N PRO A 55 -2.27 4.52 -0.09
CA PRO A 55 -1.91 5.61 0.83
C PRO A 55 -1.38 5.14 2.18
N GLY A 56 -1.54 3.87 2.51
CA GLY A 56 -1.23 3.42 3.85
C GLY A 56 -1.03 1.92 4.00
N LYS A 57 -0.78 1.54 5.23
CA LYS A 57 -0.37 0.20 5.66
C LYS A 57 -1.40 -0.90 5.39
N THR A 58 -2.67 -0.57 5.18
CA THR A 58 -3.70 -1.56 4.82
C THR A 58 -3.44 -2.26 3.49
N GLY A 59 -2.58 -1.70 2.63
CA GLY A 59 -2.29 -2.27 1.33
C GLY A 59 -3.46 -2.24 0.36
N VAL A 60 -4.38 -1.30 0.54
CA VAL A 60 -5.54 -1.10 -0.35
C VAL A 60 -5.25 0.08 -1.26
N VAL A 61 -5.43 -0.13 -2.56
CA VAL A 61 -5.48 0.96 -3.55
C VAL A 61 -6.81 1.69 -3.41
N TYR A 62 -6.74 3.02 -3.40
CA TYR A 62 -7.91 3.90 -3.47
C TYR A 62 -7.79 4.82 -4.67
N THR A 63 -8.90 5.07 -5.32
CA THR A 63 -9.01 6.08 -6.38
C THR A 63 -10.20 6.98 -6.08
N LEU A 64 -9.90 8.26 -5.94
CA LEU A 64 -10.88 9.31 -5.65
C LEU A 64 -10.79 10.38 -6.74
N ASP A 65 -11.90 11.05 -7.03
CA ASP A 65 -11.89 12.29 -7.79
C ASP A 65 -11.19 13.37 -6.96
N ARG A 66 -10.09 13.94 -7.48
CA ARG A 66 -9.29 14.90 -6.70
C ARG A 66 -9.92 16.29 -6.58
N GLU A 67 -10.91 16.61 -7.39
CA GLU A 67 -11.60 17.90 -7.33
C GLU A 67 -12.76 17.89 -6.32
N THR A 68 -13.45 16.76 -6.21
CA THR A 68 -14.66 16.62 -5.41
C THR A 68 -14.50 15.78 -4.16
N GLY A 69 -13.48 14.89 -4.11
CA GLY A 69 -13.32 13.87 -3.08
C GLY A 69 -14.22 12.65 -3.26
N GLU A 70 -14.95 12.57 -4.40
CA GLU A 70 -15.83 11.42 -4.67
C GLU A 70 -15.02 10.13 -4.71
N PHE A 71 -15.48 9.11 -3.98
CA PHE A 71 -14.96 7.76 -4.07
C PHE A 71 -15.30 7.17 -5.43
N LEU A 72 -14.30 6.63 -6.14
CA LEU A 72 -14.48 6.01 -7.44
C LEU A 72 -14.34 4.48 -7.34
N TRP A 73 -13.24 4.01 -6.80
CA TRP A 73 -13.03 2.58 -6.56
C TRP A 73 -11.89 2.31 -5.57
N ALA A 74 -11.87 1.12 -5.02
CA ALA A 74 -10.76 0.60 -4.21
C ALA A 74 -10.66 -0.92 -4.31
N THR A 75 -9.44 -1.46 -4.11
CA THR A 75 -9.21 -2.91 -4.07
C THR A 75 -8.00 -3.27 -3.21
N PRO A 76 -8.03 -4.38 -2.47
CA PRO A 76 -6.87 -4.89 -1.75
C PRO A 76 -5.78 -5.38 -2.73
N THR A 77 -4.53 -5.11 -2.41
CA THR A 77 -3.38 -5.58 -3.21
C THR A 77 -2.56 -6.65 -2.50
N VAL A 78 -2.84 -6.87 -1.25
CA VAL A 78 -2.25 -7.92 -0.39
C VAL A 78 -3.35 -8.62 0.37
N THR A 79 -3.04 -9.77 0.98
CA THR A 79 -3.95 -10.41 1.93
C THR A 79 -4.25 -9.45 3.07
N GLN A 80 -5.52 -9.16 3.29
CA GLN A 80 -5.96 -8.29 4.38
C GLN A 80 -7.24 -8.81 5.05
N ASN A 81 -7.37 -8.55 6.34
CA ASN A 81 -8.56 -8.82 7.14
C ASN A 81 -8.91 -7.65 8.09
N VAL A 82 -8.37 -6.47 7.81
CA VAL A 82 -8.60 -5.27 8.65
C VAL A 82 -9.79 -4.45 8.15
N ILE A 83 -10.14 -4.56 6.87
CA ILE A 83 -11.28 -3.90 6.24
C ILE A 83 -12.29 -4.97 5.80
N ASN A 84 -13.52 -4.89 6.32
CA ASN A 84 -14.63 -5.74 5.90
C ASN A 84 -15.24 -5.29 4.56
N GLY A 85 -15.25 -3.99 4.31
CA GLY A 85 -15.82 -3.45 3.09
C GLY A 85 -15.71 -1.93 3.00
N ILE A 86 -15.95 -1.44 1.79
CA ILE A 86 -16.09 -0.02 1.50
C ILE A 86 -17.43 0.16 0.78
N ASP A 87 -18.28 1.03 1.29
CA ASP A 87 -19.53 1.37 0.63
C ASP A 87 -19.23 2.13 -0.67
N GLY A 88 -19.57 1.54 -1.80
CA GLY A 88 -19.24 2.09 -3.11
C GLY A 88 -19.88 3.46 -3.37
N ALA A 89 -21.05 3.74 -2.81
CA ALA A 89 -21.78 4.99 -3.06
C ALA A 89 -21.22 6.16 -2.24
N THR A 90 -20.65 5.90 -1.07
CA THR A 90 -20.20 6.92 -0.12
C THR A 90 -18.69 6.89 0.13
N GLY A 91 -18.02 5.77 -0.16
CA GLY A 91 -16.64 5.55 0.18
C GLY A 91 -16.38 5.22 1.67
N VAL A 92 -17.43 5.06 2.46
CA VAL A 92 -17.27 4.78 3.90
C VAL A 92 -16.65 3.41 4.11
N VAL A 93 -15.54 3.40 4.86
CA VAL A 93 -14.77 2.18 5.17
C VAL A 93 -15.33 1.54 6.44
N SER A 94 -15.58 0.24 6.39
CA SER A 94 -16.02 -0.58 7.52
C SER A 94 -14.85 -1.43 8.02
N ALA A 95 -14.38 -1.16 9.24
CA ALA A 95 -13.35 -1.97 9.90
C ALA A 95 -13.88 -3.36 10.27
N ASN A 96 -13.01 -4.36 10.26
CA ASN A 96 -13.30 -5.66 10.80
C ASN A 96 -13.24 -5.61 12.34
N SER A 97 -14.40 -5.66 13.00
CA SER A 97 -14.49 -5.60 14.46
C SER A 97 -13.82 -6.76 15.20
N GLU A 98 -13.60 -7.90 14.53
CA GLU A 98 -12.96 -9.07 15.14
C GLU A 98 -11.47 -8.86 15.41
N VAL A 99 -10.84 -7.92 14.69
CA VAL A 99 -9.42 -7.58 14.85
C VAL A 99 -9.20 -6.23 15.55
N VAL A 100 -10.26 -5.57 15.99
CA VAL A 100 -10.19 -4.34 16.80
C VAL A 100 -10.01 -4.72 18.27
N PHE A 101 -9.00 -4.13 18.91
CA PHE A 101 -8.79 -4.35 20.34
C PHE A 101 -9.77 -3.57 21.18
N THR A 102 -10.42 -4.26 22.12
CA THR A 102 -11.40 -3.69 23.05
C THR A 102 -11.02 -3.90 24.51
N GLN A 103 -10.07 -4.82 24.78
CA GLN A 103 -9.65 -5.14 26.14
C GLN A 103 -8.22 -5.70 26.19
N PRO A 104 -7.48 -5.51 27.29
CA PRO A 104 -6.19 -6.13 27.52
C PRO A 104 -6.25 -7.65 27.44
N GLY A 105 -5.18 -8.26 26.93
CA GLY A 105 -5.06 -9.71 26.77
C GLY A 105 -5.78 -10.29 25.55
N GLN A 106 -6.58 -9.50 24.85
CA GLN A 106 -7.20 -9.92 23.59
C GLN A 106 -6.11 -10.26 22.56
N GLN A 107 -6.28 -11.40 21.89
CA GLN A 107 -5.38 -11.86 20.83
C GLN A 107 -6.13 -11.91 19.51
N VAL A 108 -5.50 -11.41 18.46
CA VAL A 108 -6.05 -11.40 17.10
C VAL A 108 -5.00 -11.86 16.10
N PHE A 109 -5.45 -12.40 14.97
CA PHE A 109 -4.62 -12.66 13.80
C PHE A 109 -4.94 -11.63 12.74
N VAL A 110 -3.92 -10.86 12.32
CA VAL A 110 -4.10 -9.72 11.41
C VAL A 110 -3.23 -9.84 10.18
N CYS A 111 -3.79 -9.41 9.08
CA CYS A 111 -3.14 -9.20 7.78
C CYS A 111 -3.61 -7.85 7.23
N PRO A 112 -2.72 -7.00 6.73
CA PRO A 112 -1.28 -7.01 7.00
C PRO A 112 -0.97 -6.73 8.46
N THR A 113 0.30 -6.90 8.85
CA THR A 113 0.77 -6.53 10.18
C THR A 113 0.97 -5.02 10.30
N TRP A 114 1.41 -4.53 11.47
CA TRP A 114 1.81 -3.14 11.69
C TRP A 114 2.94 -2.66 10.73
N ASN A 115 3.71 -3.57 10.12
CA ASN A 115 4.64 -3.25 9.03
C ASN A 115 3.94 -2.95 7.69
N GLY A 116 2.64 -3.16 7.62
CA GLY A 116 1.81 -2.85 6.45
C GLY A 116 1.95 -3.82 5.29
N GLY A 117 0.96 -3.77 4.41
CA GLY A 117 1.05 -4.31 3.05
C GLY A 117 1.86 -3.40 2.14
N LYS A 118 1.89 -2.09 2.43
CA LYS A 118 2.82 -1.08 1.94
C LYS A 118 3.21 -0.21 3.13
N ASP A 119 4.44 0.25 3.15
CA ASP A 119 4.95 1.17 4.15
C ASP A 119 5.61 2.39 3.44
N TRP A 120 6.68 2.94 3.98
CA TRP A 120 7.38 4.12 3.46
C TRP A 120 8.08 3.91 2.10
N GLU A 121 8.27 2.67 1.66
CA GLU A 121 8.85 2.39 0.36
C GLU A 121 7.98 2.96 -0.76
N ALA A 122 8.56 3.86 -1.55
CA ALA A 122 7.83 4.59 -2.58
C ALA A 122 7.45 3.67 -3.75
N GLY A 123 6.19 3.78 -4.17
CA GLY A 123 5.76 3.31 -5.47
C GLY A 123 6.19 4.26 -6.59
N ALA A 124 5.89 3.88 -7.81
CA ALA A 124 6.15 4.69 -8.99
C ALA A 124 4.95 4.67 -9.94
N TYR A 125 4.87 5.66 -10.82
CA TYR A 125 3.87 5.72 -11.87
C TYR A 125 4.54 5.99 -13.22
N SER A 126 4.08 5.32 -14.27
CA SER A 126 4.50 5.60 -15.63
C SER A 126 3.34 6.13 -16.46
N PRO A 127 3.48 7.32 -17.03
CA PRO A 127 2.51 7.82 -18.02
C PRO A 127 2.58 7.10 -19.37
N LEU A 128 3.67 6.37 -19.65
CA LEU A 128 3.80 5.60 -20.88
C LEU A 128 2.84 4.42 -20.93
N THR A 129 2.64 3.76 -19.78
CA THR A 129 1.78 2.59 -19.62
C THR A 129 0.48 2.89 -18.88
N ASN A 130 0.33 4.10 -18.32
CA ASN A 130 -0.75 4.48 -17.39
C ASN A 130 -0.84 3.53 -16.18
N THR A 131 0.32 3.08 -15.66
CA THR A 131 0.43 2.02 -14.66
C THR A 131 1.11 2.52 -13.38
N MET A 132 0.57 2.12 -12.25
CA MET A 132 1.14 2.27 -10.91
C MET A 132 1.95 1.03 -10.55
N TYR A 133 3.19 1.19 -10.12
CA TYR A 133 4.07 0.11 -9.66
C TYR A 133 4.24 0.22 -8.16
N MET A 134 3.78 -0.80 -7.42
CA MET A 134 3.72 -0.76 -5.97
C MET A 134 4.61 -1.83 -5.33
N PRO A 135 5.55 -1.43 -4.46
CA PRO A 135 6.32 -2.36 -3.64
C PRO A 135 5.45 -2.79 -2.46
N LEU A 136 5.18 -4.10 -2.35
CA LEU A 136 4.25 -4.64 -1.38
C LEU A 136 4.87 -5.72 -0.50
N ARG A 137 4.26 -5.95 0.67
CA ARG A 137 4.64 -6.99 1.62
C ARG A 137 3.46 -7.87 1.98
N ASN A 138 3.63 -9.19 1.86
CA ASN A 138 2.63 -10.18 2.23
C ASN A 138 2.96 -10.80 3.59
N THR A 139 2.70 -10.04 4.66
CA THR A 139 2.97 -10.49 6.03
C THR A 139 1.75 -10.34 6.93
N CYS A 140 1.57 -11.33 7.81
CA CYS A 140 0.56 -11.32 8.85
C CYS A 140 1.22 -11.47 10.23
N ALA A 141 0.48 -11.24 11.30
CA ALA A 141 0.95 -11.49 12.65
C ALA A 141 -0.18 -11.90 13.60
N ARG A 142 0.21 -12.63 14.66
CA ARG A 142 -0.60 -12.64 15.88
C ARG A 142 -0.23 -11.41 16.69
N MET A 143 -1.24 -10.66 17.07
CA MET A 143 -1.11 -9.46 17.90
C MET A 143 -1.86 -9.64 19.19
N MET A 144 -1.39 -9.01 20.25
CA MET A 144 -2.00 -9.03 21.56
C MET A 144 -2.13 -7.62 22.12
N ALA A 145 -3.29 -7.30 22.64
CA ALA A 145 -3.47 -6.08 23.42
C ALA A 145 -2.81 -6.23 24.79
N THR A 146 -2.05 -5.25 25.22
CA THR A 146 -1.38 -5.23 26.53
C THR A 146 -1.62 -3.90 27.23
N THR A 147 -1.58 -3.93 28.57
CA THR A 147 -1.54 -2.71 29.41
C THR A 147 -0.13 -2.44 29.94
N GLU A 148 0.82 -3.36 29.70
CA GLU A 148 2.19 -3.15 30.13
C GLU A 148 2.86 -2.13 29.22
N PHE A 149 2.95 -0.92 29.72
CA PHE A 149 3.66 0.18 29.11
C PHE A 149 5.02 0.35 29.79
N ASP A 150 6.06 0.44 28.99
CA ASP A 150 7.39 0.83 29.50
C ASP A 150 7.39 2.35 29.79
N ARG A 151 6.95 2.70 31.00
CA ARG A 151 6.95 4.08 31.50
C ARG A 151 8.34 4.72 31.54
N SER A 152 9.40 3.95 31.31
CA SER A 152 10.78 4.48 31.29
C SER A 152 11.04 5.40 30.09
N ARG A 153 10.16 5.39 29.09
CA ARG A 153 10.26 6.20 27.87
C ARG A 153 9.36 7.43 27.87
N ASP A 154 8.43 7.54 28.80
CA ASP A 154 7.47 8.65 28.88
C ASP A 154 7.80 9.57 30.06
N ASN A 155 8.25 10.78 29.75
CA ASN A 155 8.57 11.80 30.74
C ASN A 155 7.39 12.73 31.07
N ASP A 156 6.19 12.48 30.58
CA ASP A 156 5.03 13.32 30.91
C ASP A 156 4.12 12.64 31.95
N PRO A 157 4.18 13.11 33.22
CA PRO A 157 3.35 12.56 34.30
C PRO A 157 1.87 12.93 34.17
N ASN A 158 1.49 13.80 33.21
CA ASN A 158 0.12 14.29 33.04
C ASN A 158 -0.62 13.60 31.87
N GLU A 159 0.06 12.80 31.05
CA GLU A 159 -0.62 12.01 30.04
C GLU A 159 -1.31 10.83 30.69
N SER A 160 -2.60 10.97 30.88
CA SER A 160 -3.48 9.85 31.27
C SER A 160 -3.70 8.96 30.06
N ARG A 161 -2.80 8.04 29.82
CA ARG A 161 -2.96 7.03 28.77
C ARG A 161 -3.62 5.79 29.36
N ALA A 162 -4.93 5.70 29.19
CA ALA A 162 -5.66 4.45 29.31
C ALA A 162 -5.47 3.65 28.01
N ASP A 163 -4.21 3.41 27.62
CA ASP A 163 -3.93 2.93 26.29
C ASP A 163 -3.82 1.42 26.29
N ILE A 164 -4.60 0.82 25.42
CA ILE A 164 -4.42 -0.57 25.02
C ILE A 164 -3.37 -0.59 23.95
N TYR A 165 -2.18 -1.14 24.26
CA TYR A 165 -1.12 -1.32 23.28
C TYR A 165 -1.26 -2.63 22.56
N ALA A 166 -0.98 -2.61 21.26
CA ALA A 166 -0.86 -3.80 20.46
C ALA A 166 0.60 -4.18 20.29
N ILE A 167 0.94 -5.41 20.60
CA ILE A 167 2.25 -5.99 20.29
C ILE A 167 2.09 -7.16 19.32
N ALA A 168 2.90 -7.15 18.25
CA ALA A 168 3.01 -8.29 17.36
C ALA A 168 4.06 -9.26 17.92
N TYR A 169 3.68 -10.49 18.18
CA TYR A 169 4.57 -11.48 18.79
C TYR A 169 4.88 -12.69 17.91
N ARG A 170 4.15 -12.87 16.82
CA ARG A 170 4.39 -13.92 15.84
C ARG A 170 4.11 -13.41 14.44
N HIS A 171 5.19 -13.01 13.76
CA HIS A 171 5.14 -12.67 12.35
C HIS A 171 5.21 -13.92 11.49
N GLN A 172 4.50 -13.91 10.38
CA GLN A 172 4.52 -14.97 9.37
C GLN A 172 4.22 -14.41 7.99
N ILE A 173 4.57 -15.16 6.97
CA ILE A 173 4.15 -14.87 5.60
C ILE A 173 2.62 -15.04 5.51
N ALA A 174 1.98 -14.22 4.71
CA ALA A 174 0.54 -14.29 4.51
C ALA A 174 0.12 -15.69 3.98
N PRO A 175 -1.05 -16.20 4.39
CA PRO A 175 -1.57 -17.45 3.84
C PRO A 175 -1.69 -17.39 2.31
N GLY A 176 -1.34 -18.49 1.63
CA GLY A 176 -1.49 -18.63 0.19
C GLY A 176 -0.29 -18.15 -0.63
N THR A 177 0.79 -17.69 0.00
CA THR A 177 2.04 -17.33 -0.67
C THR A 177 3.26 -17.80 0.12
N ASP A 178 4.38 -18.03 -0.58
CA ASP A 178 5.71 -18.27 0.01
C ASP A 178 6.62 -17.03 -0.07
N ASN A 179 6.09 -15.91 -0.57
CA ASN A 179 6.81 -14.69 -0.88
C ASN A 179 6.37 -13.54 0.03
N VAL A 180 7.35 -12.83 0.60
CA VAL A 180 7.11 -11.60 1.37
C VAL A 180 6.99 -10.40 0.44
N GLY A 181 7.95 -10.26 -0.47
CA GLY A 181 8.06 -9.10 -1.34
C GLY A 181 7.32 -9.27 -2.66
N THR A 182 6.66 -8.22 -3.09
CA THR A 182 5.94 -8.17 -4.37
C THR A 182 6.18 -6.82 -5.04
N VAL A 183 6.35 -6.82 -6.37
CA VAL A 183 6.12 -5.63 -7.20
C VAL A 183 4.87 -5.91 -7.99
N ARG A 184 3.84 -5.08 -7.80
CA ARG A 184 2.57 -5.19 -8.51
C ARG A 184 2.39 -3.99 -9.43
N ALA A 185 2.19 -4.25 -10.72
CA ALA A 185 1.81 -3.26 -11.71
C ALA A 185 0.28 -3.21 -11.80
N ILE A 186 -0.29 -2.05 -11.57
CA ILE A 186 -1.74 -1.85 -11.48
C ILE A 186 -2.13 -0.76 -12.46
N SER A 187 -3.03 -1.06 -13.37
CA SER A 187 -3.60 -0.07 -14.29
C SER A 187 -4.30 1.05 -13.51
N ALA A 188 -3.96 2.30 -13.77
CA ALA A 188 -4.63 3.45 -13.18
C ALA A 188 -6.05 3.65 -13.75
N GLU A 189 -6.32 3.10 -14.92
CA GLU A 189 -7.63 3.13 -15.58
C GLU A 189 -8.58 2.09 -15.02
N THR A 190 -8.13 0.82 -15.02
CA THR A 190 -9.01 -0.33 -14.76
C THR A 190 -8.87 -0.94 -13.36
N GLY A 191 -7.78 -0.62 -12.65
CA GLY A 191 -7.45 -1.25 -11.37
C GLY A 191 -6.94 -2.70 -11.50
N GLN A 192 -6.85 -3.23 -12.73
CA GLN A 192 -6.33 -4.57 -13.00
C GLN A 192 -4.85 -4.67 -12.68
N THR A 193 -4.43 -5.89 -12.30
CA THR A 193 -3.03 -6.23 -12.20
C THR A 193 -2.50 -6.60 -13.58
N GLU A 194 -1.66 -5.74 -14.16
CA GLU A 194 -1.04 -5.98 -15.47
C GLU A 194 0.02 -7.07 -15.38
N TRP A 195 0.85 -7.03 -14.33
CA TRP A 195 1.81 -8.07 -13.99
C TRP A 195 2.16 -8.05 -12.51
N LEU A 196 2.72 -9.16 -12.04
CA LEU A 196 3.12 -9.39 -10.66
C LEU A 196 4.50 -10.05 -10.61
N TYR A 197 5.44 -9.44 -9.91
CA TYR A 197 6.72 -10.03 -9.58
C TYR A 197 6.76 -10.38 -8.09
N GLU A 198 7.04 -11.62 -7.76
CA GLU A 198 7.09 -12.11 -6.38
C GLU A 198 8.46 -12.63 -5.99
N GLN A 199 8.88 -12.39 -4.75
CA GLN A 199 10.15 -12.86 -4.21
C GLN A 199 10.10 -13.03 -2.69
N ARG A 200 11.02 -13.82 -2.15
CA ARG A 200 11.10 -14.01 -0.69
C ARG A 200 11.54 -12.76 0.07
N ALA A 201 12.40 -11.95 -0.52
CA ALA A 201 12.88 -10.71 0.06
C ALA A 201 11.84 -9.59 -0.08
N ALA A 202 11.70 -8.74 0.94
CA ALA A 202 10.87 -7.55 0.81
C ALA A 202 11.42 -6.63 -0.28
N THR A 203 10.52 -6.12 -1.14
CA THR A 203 10.84 -5.10 -2.15
C THR A 203 10.97 -3.74 -1.49
N MET A 204 11.80 -2.89 -2.09
CA MET A 204 12.07 -1.52 -1.64
C MET A 204 11.52 -0.52 -2.66
N SER A 205 11.85 0.76 -2.48
CA SER A 205 11.32 1.84 -3.34
C SER A 205 11.60 1.63 -4.82
N LEU A 206 10.66 2.05 -5.63
CA LEU A 206 10.65 1.91 -7.09
C LEU A 206 10.80 3.27 -7.77
N MET A 207 11.28 3.26 -9.00
CA MET A 207 11.38 4.45 -9.86
C MET A 207 11.17 4.06 -11.32
N THR A 208 10.29 4.75 -12.01
CA THR A 208 10.10 4.64 -13.47
C THR A 208 11.00 5.60 -14.23
N THR A 209 11.28 5.26 -15.47
CA THR A 209 12.01 6.14 -16.42
C THR A 209 11.22 6.32 -17.70
N GLY A 210 11.49 7.42 -18.41
CA GLY A 210 10.91 7.67 -19.74
C GLY A 210 11.38 6.71 -20.84
N GLY A 211 12.34 5.83 -20.54
CA GLY A 211 12.82 4.78 -21.45
C GLY A 211 12.15 3.42 -21.25
N GLY A 212 11.05 3.33 -20.51
CA GLY A 212 10.30 2.08 -20.30
C GLY A 212 10.89 1.15 -19.24
N LEU A 213 11.81 1.64 -18.39
CA LEU A 213 12.41 0.85 -17.33
C LEU A 213 11.83 1.20 -15.96
N LEU A 214 11.60 0.18 -15.13
CA LEU A 214 11.30 0.30 -13.72
C LEU A 214 12.50 -0.19 -12.91
N PHE A 215 13.06 0.67 -12.07
CA PHE A 215 14.17 0.33 -11.17
C PHE A 215 13.67 0.10 -9.75
N GLY A 216 14.23 -0.91 -9.07
CA GLY A 216 13.93 -1.19 -7.68
C GLY A 216 14.93 -2.13 -7.04
N GLY A 217 15.02 -2.04 -5.71
CA GLY A 217 15.88 -2.90 -4.93
C GLY A 217 15.12 -3.80 -3.97
N ASP A 218 15.88 -4.59 -3.20
CA ASP A 218 15.35 -5.44 -2.14
C ASP A 218 16.25 -5.48 -0.90
N VAL A 219 15.73 -6.06 0.17
CA VAL A 219 16.47 -6.21 1.44
C VAL A 219 17.64 -7.18 1.38
N ASN A 220 17.75 -7.99 0.32
CA ASN A 220 18.87 -8.89 0.08
C ASN A 220 20.00 -8.26 -0.77
N GLY A 221 19.87 -6.96 -1.09
CA GLY A 221 20.91 -6.21 -1.80
C GLY A 221 20.85 -6.33 -3.30
N ARG A 222 19.81 -6.91 -3.87
CA ARG A 222 19.63 -6.93 -5.32
C ARG A 222 19.01 -5.63 -5.79
N PHE A 223 19.56 -5.07 -6.86
CA PHE A 223 19.02 -3.92 -7.56
C PHE A 223 18.74 -4.32 -9.01
N ARG A 224 17.54 -4.04 -9.50
CA ARG A 224 17.02 -4.54 -10.78
C ARG A 224 16.48 -3.44 -11.65
N ALA A 225 16.55 -3.69 -12.96
CA ALA A 225 15.75 -3.01 -13.96
C ALA A 225 14.73 -4.01 -14.53
N PHE A 226 13.46 -3.64 -14.42
CA PHE A 226 12.35 -4.38 -15.02
C PHE A 226 11.86 -3.65 -16.27
N ASP A 227 11.33 -4.40 -17.21
CA ASP A 227 10.49 -3.85 -18.27
C ASP A 227 9.17 -3.37 -17.65
N GLN A 228 8.73 -2.14 -17.98
CA GLN A 228 7.50 -1.56 -17.43
C GLN A 228 6.23 -2.27 -17.90
N GLU A 229 6.22 -2.84 -19.11
CA GLU A 229 5.05 -3.45 -19.70
C GLU A 229 4.88 -4.90 -19.26
N THR A 230 5.99 -5.65 -19.11
CA THR A 230 5.94 -7.09 -18.88
C THR A 230 6.35 -7.53 -17.48
N GLY A 231 7.11 -6.70 -16.75
CA GLY A 231 7.70 -7.07 -15.46
C GLY A 231 8.93 -7.97 -15.58
N ASP A 232 9.42 -8.21 -16.79
CA ASP A 232 10.62 -9.01 -17.02
C ASP A 232 11.86 -8.30 -16.44
N ILE A 233 12.73 -9.06 -15.78
CA ILE A 233 14.01 -8.54 -15.30
C ILE A 233 14.97 -8.44 -16.48
N LEU A 234 15.26 -7.21 -16.89
CA LEU A 234 16.21 -6.93 -17.97
C LEU A 234 17.66 -6.84 -17.49
N TRP A 235 17.83 -6.50 -16.23
CA TRP A 235 19.15 -6.38 -15.61
C TRP A 235 19.06 -6.52 -14.09
N GLU A 236 20.08 -7.11 -13.49
CA GLU A 236 20.21 -7.26 -12.04
C GLU A 236 21.67 -7.18 -11.59
N ILE A 237 21.91 -6.55 -10.44
CA ILE A 237 23.19 -6.55 -9.74
C ILE A 237 22.97 -6.79 -8.24
N ASN A 238 23.90 -7.47 -7.57
CA ASN A 238 23.94 -7.55 -6.12
C ASN A 238 24.95 -6.52 -5.56
N LEU A 239 24.44 -5.59 -4.76
CA LEU A 239 25.24 -4.52 -4.14
C LEU A 239 25.89 -4.93 -2.81
N GLY A 240 25.60 -6.14 -2.32
CA GLY A 240 26.19 -6.69 -1.09
C GLY A 240 25.59 -6.16 0.22
N SER A 241 24.59 -5.29 0.14
CA SER A 241 23.84 -4.77 1.31
C SER A 241 22.40 -4.43 0.91
N PRO A 242 21.45 -4.39 1.85
CA PRO A 242 20.07 -3.98 1.56
C PRO A 242 20.00 -2.67 0.78
N VAL A 243 19.16 -2.64 -0.24
CA VAL A 243 18.90 -1.43 -1.04
C VAL A 243 17.68 -0.73 -0.43
N SER A 244 17.91 0.08 0.59
CA SER A 244 16.83 0.72 1.36
C SER A 244 16.55 2.18 0.96
N GLY A 245 17.30 2.73 -0.01
CA GLY A 245 17.11 4.10 -0.47
C GLY A 245 16.05 4.23 -1.56
N PHE A 246 15.80 5.49 -1.94
CA PHE A 246 14.95 5.81 -3.08
C PHE A 246 15.84 5.93 -4.32
N PRO A 247 15.59 5.15 -5.39
CA PRO A 247 16.32 5.30 -6.64
C PRO A 247 16.09 6.69 -7.23
N ILE A 248 17.15 7.26 -7.81
CA ILE A 248 17.07 8.53 -8.54
C ILE A 248 17.77 8.39 -9.89
N SER A 249 17.29 9.14 -10.87
CA SER A 249 17.93 9.28 -12.18
C SER A 249 18.34 10.73 -12.39
N PHE A 250 19.55 10.94 -12.89
CA PHE A 250 20.05 12.28 -13.16
C PHE A 250 20.97 12.28 -14.38
N GLY A 251 21.05 13.39 -15.06
CA GLY A 251 21.94 13.57 -16.20
C GLY A 251 23.16 14.42 -15.86
N VAL A 252 24.32 14.04 -16.38
CA VAL A 252 25.56 14.82 -16.30
C VAL A 252 26.08 15.07 -17.69
N ASN A 253 26.25 16.36 -18.10
CA ASN A 253 26.75 16.76 -19.42
C ASN A 253 26.03 16.06 -20.59
N GLY A 254 24.70 15.93 -20.48
CA GLY A 254 23.86 15.31 -21.53
C GLY A 254 23.91 13.78 -21.58
N ARG A 255 24.43 13.15 -20.52
CA ARG A 255 24.46 11.71 -20.33
C ARG A 255 23.85 11.34 -18.99
#